data_fe22f712837336c3d1ef347bf64e62c5
#
_entry.id   fe22f712837336c3d1ef347bf64e62c5
#
_cell.length_a   1.000
_cell.length_b   1.000
_cell.length_c   1.000
_cell.angle_alpha   90.00
_cell.angle_beta   90.00
_cell.angle_gamma   90.00
#
_symmetry.space_group_name_H-M   'P 1'
#
loop_
_entity.id
_entity.type
_entity.pdbx_description
1 polymer ?
#
loop_
_entity_poly.entity_id
_entity_poly.type
_entity_poly.pdbx_seq_one_letter_code
_entity_poly.pdbx_strand_id
1 'polypeptide(L)'
;MRLQDYDHGQRFVATLLDTQRITPAGGVEVRELRLEVVAPDFRGTAGQSVGVIVPGPHALGHEHHFRLYSLAADCEPDASGIAHVTLCVRRCNYIDEYSGEEYHGVASNYLCDLEPGARITINGPFGLPFEIPEDPATDLLLISMGTGIAPFRAFVAGLYRRHPHWQGKVLLFHGAMSGLEL
;
A
#
# COMPACT_ATOMS: atom_id res chain seq x y z
N MET A 1 6.75 -18.69 0.31
CA MET A 1 5.80 -18.17 1.30
C MET A 1 4.49 -17.90 0.58
N ARG A 2 3.37 -18.43 1.04
CA ARG A 2 2.04 -18.26 0.41
C ARG A 2 1.33 -17.09 1.08
N LEU A 3 0.35 -16.46 0.41
CA LEU A 3 -0.42 -15.35 0.97
C LEU A 3 -1.07 -15.71 2.32
N GLN A 4 -1.50 -16.95 2.47
CA GLN A 4 -2.08 -17.49 3.71
C GLN A 4 -1.12 -17.45 4.91
N ASP A 5 0.20 -17.50 4.65
CA ASP A 5 1.22 -17.52 5.70
C ASP A 5 1.31 -16.14 6.42
N TYR A 6 0.77 -15.08 5.82
CA TYR A 6 0.73 -13.71 6.37
C TYR A 6 -0.58 -13.39 7.12
N ASP A 7 -1.60 -14.24 7.03
CA ASP A 7 -2.90 -14.00 7.70
C ASP A 7 -2.85 -14.34 9.21
N HIS A 8 -1.69 -14.79 9.68
CA HIS A 8 -1.43 -15.11 11.07
C HIS A 8 -0.66 -13.96 11.74
N GLY A 9 -1.13 -13.49 12.87
CA GLY A 9 -0.44 -12.48 13.65
C GLY A 9 -1.40 -11.51 14.34
N GLN A 10 -0.81 -10.54 15.02
CA GLN A 10 -1.57 -9.52 15.72
C GLN A 10 -2.38 -8.68 14.72
N ARG A 11 -3.67 -8.54 14.98
CA ARG A 11 -4.58 -7.71 14.21
C ARG A 11 -4.75 -6.36 14.89
N PHE A 12 -4.80 -5.31 14.08
CA PHE A 12 -5.01 -3.94 14.51
C PHE A 12 -6.27 -3.40 13.86
N VAL A 13 -6.96 -2.52 14.57
CA VAL A 13 -8.03 -1.73 13.98
C VAL A 13 -7.42 -0.43 13.48
N ALA A 14 -7.60 -0.17 12.19
CA ALA A 14 -7.22 1.07 11.55
C ALA A 14 -8.46 1.90 11.20
N THR A 15 -8.41 3.20 11.42
CA THR A 15 -9.47 4.13 11.04
C THR A 15 -9.06 4.90 9.80
N LEU A 16 -9.89 4.92 8.76
CA LEU A 16 -9.65 5.72 7.58
C LEU A 16 -9.83 7.21 7.91
N LEU A 17 -8.74 7.97 7.78
CA LEU A 17 -8.75 9.42 7.99
C LEU A 17 -9.16 10.17 6.72
N ASP A 18 -8.62 9.71 5.59
CA ASP A 18 -8.80 10.37 4.30
C ASP A 18 -8.65 9.37 3.16
N THR A 19 -9.36 9.61 2.05
CA THR A 19 -9.25 8.86 0.80
C THR A 19 -9.34 9.81 -0.39
N GLN A 20 -8.31 9.81 -1.21
CA GLN A 20 -8.23 10.68 -2.38
C GLN A 20 -7.98 9.87 -3.65
N ARG A 21 -8.82 10.05 -4.67
CA ARG A 21 -8.49 9.57 -6.01
C ARG A 21 -7.32 10.38 -6.57
N ILE A 22 -6.25 9.70 -6.97
CA ILE A 22 -5.02 10.33 -7.49
C ILE A 22 -4.88 10.21 -9.01
N THR A 23 -5.78 9.49 -9.68
CA THR A 23 -5.85 9.39 -11.14
C THR A 23 -7.05 10.16 -11.69
N PRO A 24 -6.96 10.69 -12.94
CA PRO A 24 -8.09 11.37 -13.59
C PRO A 24 -9.34 10.49 -13.70
N ALA A 25 -10.50 11.12 -13.77
CA ALA A 25 -11.80 10.42 -13.82
C ALA A 25 -11.96 9.48 -15.02
N GLY A 26 -11.30 9.76 -16.14
CA GLY A 26 -11.34 8.92 -17.36
C GLY A 26 -10.37 7.74 -17.36
N GLY A 27 -9.52 7.60 -16.34
CA GLY A 27 -8.55 6.51 -16.21
C GLY A 27 -8.95 5.46 -15.18
N VAL A 28 -8.10 4.47 -15.01
CA VAL A 28 -8.25 3.48 -13.92
C VAL A 28 -8.21 4.21 -12.58
N GLU A 29 -9.14 3.88 -11.70
CA GLU A 29 -9.19 4.51 -10.38
C GLU A 29 -8.05 4.00 -9.50
N VAL A 30 -7.20 4.93 -9.06
CA VAL A 30 -6.20 4.72 -8.02
C VAL A 30 -6.46 5.71 -6.90
N ARG A 31 -6.53 5.21 -5.67
CA ARG A 31 -6.74 6.03 -4.48
C ARG A 31 -5.55 5.96 -3.54
N GLU A 32 -5.22 7.09 -2.96
CA GLU A 32 -4.41 7.14 -1.76
C GLU A 32 -5.35 7.07 -0.54
N LEU A 33 -5.07 6.16 0.38
CA LEU A 33 -5.79 6.01 1.64
C LEU A 33 -4.83 6.31 2.79
N ARG A 34 -5.26 7.15 3.72
CA ARG A 34 -4.53 7.43 4.96
C ARG A 34 -5.31 6.86 6.13
N LEU A 35 -4.66 5.95 6.86
CA LEU A 35 -5.23 5.23 7.99
C LEU A 35 -4.50 5.62 9.27
N GLU A 36 -5.25 5.67 10.36
CA GLU A 36 -4.73 5.82 11.71
C GLU A 36 -4.79 4.49 12.44
N VAL A 37 -3.71 4.14 13.13
CA VAL A 37 -3.61 2.93 13.96
C VAL A 37 -3.13 3.34 15.34
N VAL A 38 -3.94 3.09 16.36
CA VAL A 38 -3.56 3.32 17.77
C VAL A 38 -2.81 2.08 18.24
N ALA A 39 -1.50 2.09 18.07
CA ALA A 39 -0.61 0.99 18.45
C ALA A 39 0.84 1.51 18.61
N PRO A 40 1.34 1.63 19.85
CA PRO A 40 2.66 2.20 20.14
C PRO A 40 3.83 1.46 19.50
N ASP A 41 3.63 0.18 19.16
CA ASP A 41 4.67 -0.67 18.57
C ASP A 41 4.51 -0.88 17.06
N PHE A 42 3.50 -0.26 16.44
CA PHE A 42 3.25 -0.41 15.01
C PHE A 42 4.23 0.45 14.19
N ARG A 43 5.24 -0.18 13.63
CA ARG A 43 6.27 0.49 12.81
C ARG A 43 6.44 -0.22 11.49
N GLY A 44 6.48 0.55 10.41
CA GLY A 44 6.74 0.03 9.08
C GLY A 44 7.49 1.03 8.21
N THR A 45 8.31 0.51 7.29
CA THR A 45 9.12 1.33 6.39
C THR A 45 8.93 0.91 4.94
N ALA A 46 9.45 1.71 4.03
CA ALA A 46 9.45 1.41 2.60
C ALA A 46 9.96 0.00 2.29
N GLY A 47 9.29 -0.71 1.40
CA GLY A 47 9.54 -2.12 1.07
C GLY A 47 8.67 -3.10 1.84
N GLN A 48 8.11 -2.70 2.98
CA GLN A 48 7.18 -3.52 3.75
C GLN A 48 5.72 -3.32 3.31
N SER A 49 4.87 -4.26 3.70
CA SER A 49 3.45 -4.27 3.37
C SER A 49 2.61 -4.52 4.62
N VAL A 50 1.39 -4.02 4.62
CA VAL A 50 0.36 -4.41 5.60
C VAL A 50 -0.65 -5.35 4.95
N GLY A 51 -1.16 -6.29 5.73
CA GLY A 51 -2.29 -7.12 5.34
C GLY A 51 -3.60 -6.42 5.65
N VAL A 52 -4.51 -6.40 4.69
CA VAL A 52 -5.89 -5.93 4.89
C VAL A 52 -6.80 -7.15 4.94
N ILE A 53 -7.64 -7.20 5.97
CA ILE A 53 -8.59 -8.27 6.23
C ILE A 53 -9.98 -7.74 5.95
N VAL A 54 -10.56 -8.16 4.83
CA VAL A 54 -11.92 -7.79 4.41
C VAL A 54 -12.88 -8.80 5.01
N PRO A 55 -13.84 -8.38 5.86
CA PRO A 55 -14.79 -9.31 6.47
C PRO A 55 -15.69 -9.97 5.43
N GLY A 56 -16.04 -11.24 5.68
CA GLY A 56 -16.94 -12.02 4.85
C GLY A 56 -18.41 -11.99 5.34
N PRO A 57 -19.21 -12.91 4.82
CA PRO A 57 -18.83 -14.12 4.07
C PRO A 57 -18.45 -13.83 2.60
N HIS A 58 -17.47 -14.55 2.09
CA HIS A 58 -17.06 -14.52 0.68
C HIS A 58 -17.37 -15.83 -0.04
N ALA A 59 -17.15 -15.88 -1.35
CA ALA A 59 -17.31 -17.08 -2.14
C ALA A 59 -16.52 -18.26 -1.54
N LEU A 60 -17.06 -19.47 -1.69
CA LEU A 60 -16.51 -20.71 -1.13
C LEU A 60 -16.49 -20.77 0.41
N GLY A 61 -17.27 -19.95 1.10
CA GLY A 61 -17.41 -19.98 2.55
C GLY A 61 -16.24 -19.40 3.34
N HIS A 62 -15.38 -18.62 2.69
CA HIS A 62 -14.30 -17.91 3.39
C HIS A 62 -14.86 -16.83 4.31
N GLU A 63 -14.46 -16.88 5.59
CA GLU A 63 -14.89 -15.92 6.62
C GLU A 63 -14.34 -14.50 6.36
N HIS A 64 -13.20 -14.40 5.71
CA HIS A 64 -12.57 -13.13 5.33
C HIS A 64 -11.73 -13.30 4.07
N HIS A 65 -11.40 -12.16 3.45
CA HIS A 65 -10.49 -12.08 2.31
C HIS A 65 -9.27 -11.26 2.70
N PHE A 66 -8.08 -11.81 2.47
CA PHE A 66 -6.80 -11.22 2.86
C PHE A 66 -5.99 -10.76 1.66
N ARG A 67 -5.44 -9.54 1.72
CA ARG A 67 -4.51 -9.02 0.71
C ARG A 67 -3.44 -8.14 1.34
N LEU A 68 -2.24 -8.21 0.77
CA LEU A 68 -1.12 -7.35 1.12
C LEU A 68 -1.12 -6.07 0.29
N TYR A 69 -0.85 -4.95 0.95
CA TYR A 69 -0.66 -3.64 0.34
C TYR A 69 0.65 -3.04 0.82
N SER A 70 1.51 -2.62 -0.13
CA SER A 70 2.78 -1.99 0.19
C SER A 70 2.57 -0.63 0.85
N LEU A 71 3.42 -0.31 1.82
CA LEU A 71 3.44 1.00 2.44
C LEU A 71 3.88 2.06 1.42
N ALA A 72 3.11 3.13 1.32
CA ALA A 72 3.38 4.27 0.46
C ALA A 72 4.08 5.42 1.21
N ALA A 73 4.27 5.28 2.50
CA ALA A 73 5.07 6.13 3.39
C ALA A 73 5.60 5.28 4.54
N ASP A 74 6.72 5.70 5.16
CA ASP A 74 7.13 5.14 6.43
C ASP A 74 6.07 5.47 7.49
N CYS A 75 5.78 4.53 8.38
CA CYS A 75 4.85 4.73 9.49
C CYS A 75 5.53 4.44 10.81
N GLU A 76 5.55 5.44 11.66
CA GLU A 76 6.07 5.37 13.02
C GLU A 76 5.03 5.98 13.96
N PRO A 77 4.80 5.42 15.14
CA PRO A 77 3.89 6.01 16.10
C PRO A 77 4.46 7.33 16.63
N ASP A 78 3.59 8.30 16.78
CA ASP A 78 3.89 9.56 17.44
C ASP A 78 3.98 9.41 18.97
N ALA A 79 4.14 10.52 19.70
CA ALA A 79 4.20 10.53 21.15
C ALA A 79 2.91 10.02 21.84
N SER A 80 1.79 10.00 21.11
CA SER A 80 0.50 9.47 21.58
C SER A 80 0.31 7.98 21.26
N GLY A 81 1.29 7.35 20.61
CA GLY A 81 1.20 5.95 20.18
C GLY A 81 0.34 5.75 18.94
N ILE A 82 0.17 6.79 18.13
CA ILE A 82 -0.62 6.77 16.90
C ILE A 82 0.31 6.68 15.70
N ALA A 83 0.15 5.64 14.89
CA ALA A 83 0.84 5.46 13.62
C ALA A 83 -0.08 5.78 12.44
N HIS A 84 0.47 6.43 11.41
CA HIS A 84 -0.25 6.73 10.17
C HIS A 84 0.23 5.80 9.05
N VAL A 85 -0.68 4.99 8.52
CA VAL A 85 -0.43 4.08 7.40
C VAL A 85 -0.97 4.69 6.12
N THR A 86 -0.13 4.82 5.09
CA THR A 86 -0.54 5.30 3.79
C THR A 86 -0.48 4.17 2.77
N LEU A 87 -1.57 3.94 2.07
CA LEU A 87 -1.70 2.93 1.02
C LEU A 87 -2.06 3.57 -0.31
N CYS A 88 -1.55 3.00 -1.40
CA CYS A 88 -1.93 3.35 -2.77
C CYS A 88 -2.67 2.14 -3.36
N VAL A 89 -3.97 2.30 -3.61
CA VAL A 89 -4.87 1.20 -4.00
C VAL A 89 -5.45 1.46 -5.39
N ARG A 90 -5.17 0.55 -6.32
CA ARG A 90 -5.83 0.52 -7.62
C ARG A 90 -7.12 -0.30 -7.49
N ARG A 91 -8.26 0.26 -7.92
CA ARG A 91 -9.50 -0.50 -8.06
C ARG A 91 -9.32 -1.52 -9.18
N CYS A 92 -9.41 -2.80 -8.84
CA CYS A 92 -9.22 -3.91 -9.75
C CYS A 92 -10.56 -4.52 -10.11
N ASN A 93 -10.94 -4.38 -11.39
CA ASN A 93 -12.03 -5.12 -12.00
C ASN A 93 -11.46 -5.85 -13.21
N TYR A 94 -11.99 -7.02 -13.54
CA TYR A 94 -11.66 -7.71 -14.77
C TYR A 94 -12.92 -8.23 -15.45
N ILE A 95 -12.89 -8.28 -16.75
CA ILE A 95 -13.95 -8.86 -17.57
C ILE A 95 -13.47 -10.24 -17.98
N ASP A 96 -14.27 -11.26 -17.69
CA ASP A 96 -14.01 -12.61 -18.16
C ASP A 96 -14.15 -12.67 -19.68
N GLU A 97 -13.09 -13.13 -20.36
CA GLU A 97 -13.03 -13.12 -21.81
C GLU A 97 -14.03 -14.08 -22.49
N TYR A 98 -14.53 -15.07 -21.76
CA TYR A 98 -15.48 -16.08 -22.28
C TYR A 98 -16.92 -15.72 -22.01
N SER A 99 -17.23 -15.28 -20.79
CA SER A 99 -18.60 -14.93 -20.40
C SER A 99 -18.97 -13.48 -20.65
N GLY A 100 -17.97 -12.58 -20.74
CA GLY A 100 -18.17 -11.14 -20.78
C GLY A 100 -18.62 -10.55 -19.43
N GLU A 101 -18.64 -11.34 -18.37
CA GLU A 101 -19.02 -10.88 -17.04
C GLU A 101 -17.90 -10.08 -16.40
N GLU A 102 -18.28 -8.99 -15.70
CA GLU A 102 -17.35 -8.18 -14.93
C GLU A 102 -17.24 -8.70 -13.49
N TYR A 103 -16.01 -8.93 -13.06
CA TYR A 103 -15.69 -9.36 -11.70
C TYR A 103 -14.93 -8.27 -10.96
N HIS A 104 -15.42 -7.93 -9.77
CA HIS A 104 -14.83 -6.93 -8.91
C HIS A 104 -13.82 -7.56 -7.94
N GLY A 105 -12.61 -7.05 -7.92
CA GLY A 105 -11.60 -7.47 -6.92
C GLY A 105 -12.06 -7.14 -5.51
N VAL A 106 -12.17 -8.14 -4.64
CA VAL A 106 -12.78 -8.01 -3.31
C VAL A 106 -12.11 -6.90 -2.49
N ALA A 107 -10.81 -7.01 -2.22
CA ALA A 107 -10.12 -6.08 -1.33
C ALA A 107 -9.96 -4.68 -1.93
N SER A 108 -9.70 -4.59 -3.23
CA SER A 108 -9.49 -3.29 -3.87
C SER A 108 -10.77 -2.47 -3.95
N ASN A 109 -11.91 -3.10 -4.27
CA ASN A 109 -13.20 -2.41 -4.27
C ASN A 109 -13.61 -2.05 -2.85
N TYR A 110 -13.50 -2.99 -1.89
CA TYR A 110 -13.74 -2.69 -0.48
C TYR A 110 -13.01 -1.42 -0.02
N LEU A 111 -11.69 -1.35 -0.27
CA LEU A 111 -10.88 -0.20 0.17
C LEU A 111 -11.23 1.10 -0.58
N CYS A 112 -11.52 1.02 -1.88
CA CYS A 112 -11.88 2.20 -2.67
C CYS A 112 -13.26 2.76 -2.35
N ASP A 113 -14.16 1.95 -1.77
CA ASP A 113 -15.52 2.35 -1.39
C ASP A 113 -15.62 2.86 0.06
N LEU A 114 -14.52 2.80 0.82
CA LEU A 114 -14.52 3.30 2.19
C LEU A 114 -14.66 4.83 2.24
N GLU A 115 -15.37 5.29 3.25
CA GLU A 115 -15.47 6.71 3.59
C GLU A 115 -14.66 7.05 4.85
N PRO A 116 -14.20 8.29 5.02
CA PRO A 116 -13.52 8.72 6.24
C PRO A 116 -14.32 8.38 7.50
N GLY A 117 -13.61 7.87 8.51
CA GLY A 117 -14.21 7.32 9.73
C GLY A 117 -14.46 5.81 9.69
N ALA A 118 -14.39 5.16 8.53
CA ALA A 118 -14.54 3.72 8.43
C ALA A 118 -13.40 3.00 9.18
N ARG A 119 -13.75 1.90 9.84
CA ARG A 119 -12.81 1.05 10.59
C ARG A 119 -12.55 -0.23 9.82
N ILE A 120 -11.29 -0.55 9.62
CA ILE A 120 -10.84 -1.77 8.95
C ILE A 120 -9.88 -2.56 9.84
N THR A 121 -9.76 -3.85 9.56
CA THR A 121 -8.78 -4.69 10.24
C THR A 121 -7.55 -4.85 9.36
N ILE A 122 -6.38 -4.60 9.94
CA ILE A 122 -5.08 -4.82 9.32
C ILE A 122 -4.18 -5.67 10.21
N ASN A 123 -3.12 -6.21 9.63
CA ASN A 123 -2.03 -6.86 10.36
C ASN A 123 -0.67 -6.55 9.71
N GLY A 124 0.42 -6.99 10.33
CA GLY A 124 1.78 -6.70 9.87
C GLY A 124 2.44 -5.58 10.68
N PRO A 125 3.44 -4.83 10.14
CA PRO A 125 3.94 -4.93 8.74
C PRO A 125 4.70 -6.22 8.45
N PHE A 126 4.74 -6.59 7.17
CA PHE A 126 5.39 -7.80 6.66
C PHE A 126 6.47 -7.44 5.62
N GLY A 127 7.41 -8.34 5.45
CA GLY A 127 8.50 -8.21 4.49
C GLY A 127 9.71 -7.49 5.06
N LEU A 128 10.74 -7.37 4.22
CA LEU A 128 11.97 -6.68 4.57
C LEU A 128 11.91 -5.23 4.07
N PRO A 129 12.42 -4.28 4.86
CA PRO A 129 12.63 -2.91 4.39
C PRO A 129 13.53 -2.87 3.16
N PHE A 130 13.37 -1.86 2.32
CA PHE A 130 14.39 -1.56 1.31
C PHE A 130 15.66 -1.08 1.99
N GLU A 131 16.77 -1.71 1.64
CA GLU A 131 18.08 -1.32 2.16
C GLU A 131 18.58 -0.07 1.46
N ILE A 132 19.13 0.87 2.24
CA ILE A 132 19.83 2.03 1.73
C ILE A 132 21.33 1.67 1.73
N PRO A 133 22.04 1.82 0.59
CA PRO A 133 23.46 1.59 0.53
C PRO A 133 24.23 2.46 1.54
N GLU A 134 25.30 1.91 2.11
CA GLU A 134 26.13 2.64 3.08
C GLU A 134 26.90 3.81 2.43
N ASP A 135 27.35 3.64 1.17
CA ASP A 135 28.02 4.70 0.42
C ASP A 135 27.01 5.70 -0.14
N PRO A 136 27.00 6.95 0.34
CA PRO A 136 26.07 7.97 -0.13
C PRO A 136 26.29 8.42 -1.58
N ALA A 137 27.38 8.02 -2.23
CA ALA A 137 27.65 8.28 -3.63
C ALA A 137 27.06 7.20 -4.57
N THR A 138 26.45 6.16 -4.03
CA THR A 138 25.84 5.08 -4.83
C THR A 138 24.66 5.58 -5.64
N ASP A 139 24.67 5.29 -6.94
CA ASP A 139 23.52 5.54 -7.82
C ASP A 139 22.42 4.50 -7.59
N LEU A 140 21.17 4.95 -7.53
CA LEU A 140 19.99 4.11 -7.31
C LEU A 140 19.15 4.04 -8.58
N LEU A 141 18.83 2.83 -9.00
CA LEU A 141 17.93 2.58 -10.12
C LEU A 141 16.64 1.93 -9.59
N LEU A 142 15.54 2.65 -9.72
CA LEU A 142 14.21 2.21 -9.30
C LEU A 142 13.37 1.92 -10.53
N ILE A 143 12.76 0.73 -10.58
CA ILE A 143 11.91 0.31 -11.70
C ILE A 143 10.55 -0.09 -11.15
N SER A 144 9.48 0.56 -11.62
CA SER A 144 8.12 0.33 -11.14
C SER A 144 7.09 0.26 -12.26
N MET A 145 5.93 -0.32 -11.94
CA MET A 145 4.75 -0.33 -12.80
C MET A 145 3.50 -0.03 -11.98
N GLY A 146 2.61 0.84 -12.50
CA GLY A 146 1.35 1.19 -11.86
C GLY A 146 1.53 1.58 -10.38
N THR A 147 0.71 1.03 -9.49
CA THR A 147 0.81 1.32 -8.04
C THR A 147 2.10 0.84 -7.37
N GLY A 148 2.94 0.07 -8.06
CA GLY A 148 4.29 -0.29 -7.59
C GLY A 148 5.24 0.89 -7.40
N ILE A 149 4.86 2.10 -7.82
CA ILE A 149 5.60 3.35 -7.52
C ILE A 149 5.48 3.74 -6.04
N ALA A 150 4.40 3.36 -5.36
CA ALA A 150 4.11 3.80 -3.99
C ALA A 150 5.22 3.45 -2.98
N PRO A 151 5.76 2.21 -2.91
CA PRO A 151 6.88 1.91 -2.03
C PRO A 151 8.17 2.66 -2.40
N PHE A 152 8.38 3.00 -3.66
CA PHE A 152 9.54 3.84 -4.04
C PHE A 152 9.37 5.30 -3.64
N ARG A 153 8.14 5.84 -3.65
CA ARG A 153 7.87 7.15 -3.05
C ARG A 153 8.25 7.17 -1.57
N ALA A 154 7.84 6.16 -0.82
CA ALA A 154 8.21 5.99 0.58
C ALA A 154 9.73 5.89 0.76
N PHE A 155 10.39 5.08 -0.08
CA PHE A 155 11.83 4.88 -0.05
C PHE A 155 12.60 6.18 -0.29
N VAL A 156 12.28 6.91 -1.37
CA VAL A 156 12.96 8.16 -1.72
C VAL A 156 12.74 9.23 -0.65
N ALA A 157 11.52 9.37 -0.13
CA ALA A 157 11.24 10.29 0.97
C ALA A 157 12.03 9.92 2.23
N GLY A 158 12.10 8.63 2.56
CA GLY A 158 12.88 8.11 3.68
C GLY A 158 14.39 8.27 3.46
N LEU A 159 14.89 8.07 2.24
CA LEU A 159 16.28 8.27 1.88
C LEU A 159 16.74 9.70 2.20
N TYR A 160 16.08 10.70 1.63
CA TYR A 160 16.48 12.09 1.83
C TYR A 160 16.24 12.62 3.25
N ARG A 161 15.27 12.05 3.98
CA ARG A 161 15.07 12.37 5.39
C ARG A 161 16.21 11.85 6.27
N ARG A 162 16.70 10.61 6.03
CA ARG A 162 17.77 9.98 6.81
C ARG A 162 19.17 10.36 6.31
N HIS A 163 19.30 10.64 5.03
CA HIS A 163 20.56 10.98 4.35
C HIS A 163 20.40 12.25 3.52
N PRO A 164 20.28 13.45 4.15
CA PRO A 164 20.04 14.71 3.46
C PRO A 164 21.17 15.12 2.51
N HIS A 165 22.34 14.50 2.66
CA HIS A 165 23.54 14.75 1.83
C HIS A 165 23.79 13.61 0.84
N TRP A 166 22.76 12.84 0.46
CA TRP A 166 22.90 11.81 -0.58
C TRP A 166 23.42 12.42 -1.88
N GLN A 167 24.50 11.85 -2.42
CA GLN A 167 25.22 12.38 -3.58
C GLN A 167 24.95 11.56 -4.85
N GLY A 168 24.61 10.28 -4.70
CA GLY A 168 24.26 9.37 -5.79
C GLY A 168 22.99 9.82 -6.52
N LYS A 169 22.88 9.50 -7.79
CA LYS A 169 21.67 9.75 -8.59
C LYS A 169 20.56 8.79 -8.18
N VAL A 170 19.34 9.29 -8.14
CA VAL A 170 18.14 8.46 -8.00
C VAL A 170 17.41 8.49 -9.34
N LEU A 171 17.41 7.38 -10.06
CA LEU A 171 16.77 7.22 -11.36
C LEU A 171 15.53 6.35 -11.20
N LEU A 172 14.36 6.89 -11.53
CA LEU A 172 13.10 6.16 -11.51
C LEU A 172 12.60 5.92 -12.93
N PHE A 173 12.44 4.65 -13.30
CA PHE A 173 11.71 4.23 -14.50
C PHE A 173 10.34 3.74 -14.07
N HIS A 174 9.30 4.40 -14.57
CA HIS A 174 7.93 4.07 -14.23
C HIS A 174 7.13 3.74 -15.49
N GLY A 175 6.51 2.56 -15.50
CA GLY A 175 5.58 2.12 -16.55
C GLY A 175 4.13 2.27 -16.09
N ALA A 176 3.29 2.77 -16.98
CA ALA A 176 1.83 2.83 -16.80
C ALA A 176 1.14 2.26 -18.03
N MET A 177 -0.10 1.77 -17.89
CA MET A 177 -0.88 1.25 -19.01
C MET A 177 -1.37 2.38 -19.93
N SER A 178 -1.53 3.57 -19.39
CA SER A 178 -1.92 4.76 -20.15
C SER A 178 -1.28 6.02 -19.56
N GLY A 179 -1.18 7.10 -20.35
CA GLY A 179 -0.70 8.40 -19.87
C GLY A 179 -1.60 9.04 -18.78
N LEU A 180 -2.79 8.50 -18.56
CA LEU A 180 -3.70 8.94 -17.49
C LEU A 180 -3.34 8.37 -16.11
N GLU A 181 -2.36 7.47 -16.06
CA GLU A 181 -1.88 6.84 -14.83
C GLU A 181 -0.51 7.38 -14.36
N LEU A 182 0.01 8.42 -15.05
CA LEU A 182 1.29 9.06 -14.76
C LEU A 182 1.14 10.28 -13.87
#